data_42e365de1a277012eee1a94020b521b1
#
_entry.id   42e365de1a277012eee1a94020b521b1
#
_cell.length_a   1.000
_cell.length_b   1.000
_cell.length_c   1.000
_cell.angle_alpha   90.00
_cell.angle_beta   90.00
_cell.angle_gamma   90.00
#
_symmetry.space_group_name_H-M   'P 1'
#
loop_
_entity.id
_entity.type
_entity.pdbx_description
1 polymer ?
#
loop_
_entity_poly.entity_id
_entity_poly.type
_entity_poly.pdbx_seq_one_letter_code
_entity_poly.pdbx_strand_id
1 'polypeptide(L)'
;MAKLSIWLPPFSPDYSGVSAVLFDLDTVTAMHDASGCTGNYTGYDDPRWYGSRSGIFCSGLRQMDAVLGDDEKLMEKMEAAAKDLKPDLLALVGSPVPMVIGADLKGIAYELEERTGIPGFGFDTTGTAYYDRGAFLAARELLDRFAQPGEMQQGRVNILGALPMDFGDGENLSCLKTCLKQNGYETGLCLAMDYSLEDLKKAANAQVNLAVSRFGYLTALYMERRFHIPYLCGFPVGEKGQEDWLSAVKRVAQTGRTEMLWEADTSVADAASATGSSARVLII
;
A
#
# COMPACT_ATOMS: atom_id res chain seq x y z
N MET A 1 27.23 18.88 9.25
CA MET A 1 26.32 19.40 8.20
C MET A 1 25.10 18.52 8.18
N ALA A 2 23.91 19.09 8.34
CA ALA A 2 22.67 18.33 8.15
C ALA A 2 22.62 17.88 6.68
N LYS A 3 22.58 16.58 6.42
CA LYS A 3 22.35 16.07 5.08
C LYS A 3 20.93 16.49 4.69
N LEU A 4 20.79 17.31 3.64
CA LEU A 4 19.50 17.48 2.99
C LEU A 4 19.00 16.10 2.59
N SER A 5 17.71 15.84 2.81
CA SER A 5 17.13 14.57 2.39
C SER A 5 17.36 14.39 0.88
N ILE A 6 17.95 13.28 0.50
CA ILE A 6 18.14 12.90 -0.90
C ILE A 6 16.82 12.37 -1.50
N TRP A 7 15.86 12.09 -0.64
CA TRP A 7 14.53 11.58 -1.01
C TRP A 7 13.51 12.70 -0.88
N LEU A 8 12.81 12.97 -1.95
CA LEU A 8 11.58 13.76 -1.96
C LEU A 8 10.43 12.81 -2.28
N PRO A 9 9.92 12.05 -1.30
CA PRO A 9 8.72 11.27 -1.53
C PRO A 9 7.56 12.23 -1.81
N PRO A 10 6.50 11.78 -2.52
CA PRO A 10 5.26 12.56 -2.61
C PRO A 10 4.84 13.03 -1.23
N PHE A 11 4.36 14.27 -1.12
CA PHE A 11 3.88 14.84 0.13
C PHE A 11 2.51 14.27 0.52
N SER A 12 2.43 12.94 0.55
CA SER A 12 1.22 12.24 0.96
C SER A 12 1.42 11.63 2.34
N PRO A 13 0.49 11.85 3.27
CA PRO A 13 0.59 11.34 4.63
C PRO A 13 0.19 9.86 4.73
N ASP A 14 0.45 9.30 5.91
CA ASP A 14 0.20 7.89 6.22
C ASP A 14 -1.26 7.47 5.99
N TYR A 15 -2.25 8.30 6.30
CA TYR A 15 -3.66 7.99 6.04
C TYR A 15 -3.95 7.79 4.54
N SER A 16 -3.26 8.51 3.66
CA SER A 16 -3.39 8.31 2.21
C SER A 16 -2.83 6.96 1.78
N GLY A 17 -1.72 6.53 2.38
CA GLY A 17 -1.15 5.21 2.12
C GLY A 17 -2.08 4.07 2.53
N VAL A 18 -2.70 4.15 3.72
CA VAL A 18 -3.71 3.18 4.16
C VAL A 18 -4.86 3.13 3.17
N SER A 19 -5.44 4.29 2.85
CA SER A 19 -6.61 4.38 1.98
C SER A 19 -6.33 3.85 0.57
N ALA A 20 -5.13 4.13 0.03
CA ALA A 20 -4.71 3.63 -1.28
C ALA A 20 -4.55 2.11 -1.32
N VAL A 21 -4.07 1.48 -0.24
CA VAL A 21 -3.99 0.02 -0.15
C VAL A 21 -5.38 -0.60 -0.11
N LEU A 22 -6.33 -0.02 0.61
CA LEU A 22 -7.68 -0.56 0.76
C LEU A 22 -8.56 -0.35 -0.48
N PHE A 23 -8.16 0.54 -1.39
CA PHE A 23 -9.02 1.06 -2.45
C PHE A 23 -9.60 0.01 -3.40
N ASP A 24 -8.85 -1.04 -3.73
CA ASP A 24 -9.31 -2.08 -4.66
C ASP A 24 -10.08 -3.25 -3.98
N LEU A 25 -10.29 -3.18 -2.66
CA LEU A 25 -10.85 -4.28 -1.89
C LEU A 25 -12.36 -4.17 -1.58
N ASP A 26 -13.10 -3.36 -2.33
CA ASP A 26 -14.53 -3.11 -2.05
C ASP A 26 -14.77 -2.71 -0.58
N THR A 27 -14.08 -1.70 -0.14
CA THR A 27 -14.03 -1.25 1.25
C THR A 27 -14.87 0.00 1.46
N VAL A 28 -15.61 0.06 2.56
CA VAL A 28 -16.12 1.33 3.12
C VAL A 28 -15.10 1.84 4.13
N THR A 29 -14.40 2.89 3.76
CA THR A 29 -13.37 3.53 4.56
C THR A 29 -13.86 4.87 5.09
N ALA A 30 -13.91 5.05 6.40
CA ALA A 30 -14.13 6.36 7.01
C ALA A 30 -12.81 6.95 7.50
N MET A 31 -12.43 8.08 6.93
CA MET A 31 -11.41 8.93 7.54
C MET A 31 -12.04 9.65 8.72
N HIS A 32 -11.56 9.37 9.92
CA HIS A 32 -12.00 10.06 11.12
C HIS A 32 -11.35 11.44 11.16
N ASP A 33 -12.09 12.43 10.66
CA ASP A 33 -11.56 13.74 10.30
C ASP A 33 -12.66 14.81 10.29
N ALA A 34 -12.26 16.07 10.35
CA ALA A 34 -13.18 17.22 10.19
C ALA A 34 -13.53 17.49 8.73
N SER A 35 -12.71 17.14 7.77
CA SER A 35 -12.87 17.08 6.30
C SER A 35 -11.60 17.39 5.50
N GLY A 36 -10.60 18.02 6.11
CA GLY A 36 -9.40 18.49 5.40
C GLY A 36 -8.55 17.34 4.85
N CYS A 37 -8.25 16.35 5.70
CA CYS A 37 -7.44 15.21 5.32
C CYS A 37 -8.17 14.32 4.31
N THR A 38 -9.47 14.12 4.50
CA THR A 38 -10.31 13.38 3.54
C THR A 38 -10.31 14.06 2.17
N GLY A 39 -10.50 15.39 2.13
CA GLY A 39 -10.47 16.18 0.90
C GLY A 39 -9.12 16.13 0.18
N ASN A 40 -8.02 16.11 0.95
CA ASN A 40 -6.69 15.96 0.37
C ASN A 40 -6.53 14.61 -0.36
N TYR A 41 -6.85 13.50 0.31
CA TYR A 41 -6.76 12.17 -0.30
C TYR A 41 -7.67 12.05 -1.52
N THR A 42 -8.95 12.40 -1.39
CA THR A 42 -9.92 12.23 -2.47
C THR A 42 -9.70 13.16 -3.66
N GLY A 43 -9.03 14.29 -3.45
CA GLY A 43 -8.79 15.28 -4.50
C GLY A 43 -7.45 15.10 -5.23
N TYR A 44 -6.44 14.50 -4.60
CA TYR A 44 -5.07 14.55 -5.11
C TYR A 44 -4.31 13.22 -5.08
N ASP A 45 -4.60 12.35 -4.11
CA ASP A 45 -3.70 11.21 -3.84
C ASP A 45 -4.11 9.92 -4.55
N ASP A 46 -5.32 9.82 -5.08
CA ASP A 46 -5.77 8.62 -5.80
C ASP A 46 -6.49 8.95 -7.12
N PRO A 47 -6.04 8.41 -8.25
CA PRO A 47 -6.68 8.63 -9.56
C PRO A 47 -7.76 7.59 -9.91
N ARG A 48 -7.96 6.52 -9.12
CA ARG A 48 -8.75 5.33 -9.49
C ARG A 48 -10.25 5.44 -9.25
N TRP A 49 -10.81 6.66 -9.14
CA TRP A 49 -12.23 6.87 -8.77
C TRP A 49 -13.25 6.31 -9.76
N TYR A 50 -12.90 6.23 -11.03
CA TYR A 50 -13.83 5.78 -12.07
C TYR A 50 -13.99 4.26 -12.07
N GLY A 51 -15.22 3.80 -11.79
CA GLY A 51 -15.55 2.37 -11.76
C GLY A 51 -15.21 1.64 -10.47
N SER A 52 -14.66 2.34 -9.47
CA SER A 52 -14.43 1.76 -8.14
C SER A 52 -15.75 1.51 -7.40
N ARG A 53 -15.80 0.42 -6.63
CA ARG A 53 -16.88 0.14 -5.67
C ARG A 53 -16.53 0.61 -4.26
N SER A 54 -15.26 0.89 -3.98
CA SER A 54 -14.83 1.38 -2.69
C SER A 54 -15.35 2.78 -2.38
N GLY A 55 -15.82 2.99 -1.18
CA GLY A 55 -16.32 4.26 -0.69
C GLY A 55 -15.36 4.87 0.34
N ILE A 56 -14.98 6.14 0.12
CA ILE A 56 -14.22 6.91 1.10
C ILE A 56 -15.10 8.01 1.66
N PHE A 57 -15.25 8.03 2.98
CA PHE A 57 -16.12 8.94 3.69
C PHE A 57 -15.34 9.76 4.72
N CYS A 58 -15.76 11.00 4.91
CA CYS A 58 -15.35 11.79 6.06
C CYS A 58 -16.31 11.53 7.23
N SER A 59 -15.81 11.24 8.43
CA SER A 59 -16.66 11.12 9.62
C SER A 59 -17.39 12.43 9.97
N GLY A 60 -16.82 13.55 9.55
CA GLY A 60 -17.36 14.88 9.81
C GLY A 60 -17.24 15.27 11.28
N LEU A 61 -16.09 14.97 11.90
CA LEU A 61 -15.77 15.26 13.29
C LEU A 61 -15.98 16.75 13.60
N ARG A 62 -16.84 17.04 14.55
CA ARG A 62 -17.11 18.41 15.02
C ARG A 62 -16.43 18.67 16.36
N GLN A 63 -16.30 19.94 16.72
CA GLN A 63 -15.66 20.32 17.98
C GLN A 63 -16.29 19.63 19.21
N MET A 64 -17.62 19.54 19.26
CA MET A 64 -18.30 18.87 20.36
C MET A 64 -18.07 17.34 20.36
N ASP A 65 -18.06 16.72 19.19
CA ASP A 65 -17.78 15.28 19.06
C ASP A 65 -16.34 14.98 19.55
N ALA A 66 -15.39 15.88 19.22
CA ALA A 66 -14.00 15.75 19.66
C ALA A 66 -13.80 15.92 21.18
N VAL A 67 -14.63 16.75 21.81
CA VAL A 67 -14.55 17.01 23.26
C VAL A 67 -15.24 15.92 24.08
N LEU A 68 -16.39 15.42 23.59
CA LEU A 68 -17.25 14.46 24.32
C LEU A 68 -16.91 13.02 24.00
N GLY A 69 -16.27 12.73 22.86
CA GLY A 69 -16.01 11.38 22.39
C GLY A 69 -17.29 10.67 21.92
N ASP A 70 -17.84 11.09 20.77
CA ASP A 70 -19.10 10.51 20.25
C ASP A 70 -18.80 9.39 19.22
N ASP A 71 -18.29 8.26 19.71
CA ASP A 71 -17.95 7.10 18.88
C ASP A 71 -19.21 6.42 18.33
N GLU A 72 -20.33 6.45 19.07
CA GLU A 72 -21.59 5.85 18.64
C GLU A 72 -22.11 6.47 17.34
N LYS A 73 -22.05 7.79 17.21
CA LYS A 73 -22.42 8.51 16.00
C LYS A 73 -21.58 8.10 14.78
N LEU A 74 -20.29 7.82 14.97
CA LEU A 74 -19.42 7.30 13.92
C LEU A 74 -19.86 5.88 13.52
N MET A 75 -20.10 5.02 14.50
CA MET A 75 -20.54 3.65 14.26
C MET A 75 -21.89 3.58 13.54
N GLU A 76 -22.89 4.36 13.95
CA GLU A 76 -24.19 4.45 13.26
C GLU A 76 -24.05 4.82 11.78
N LYS A 77 -23.17 5.79 11.45
CA LYS A 77 -22.91 6.16 10.06
C LYS A 77 -22.25 5.04 9.26
N MET A 78 -21.29 4.34 9.88
CA MET A 78 -20.62 3.22 9.24
C MET A 78 -21.56 2.03 9.01
N GLU A 79 -22.42 1.71 9.97
CA GLU A 79 -23.46 0.69 9.84
C GLU A 79 -24.45 1.03 8.71
N ALA A 80 -24.88 2.28 8.62
CA ALA A 80 -25.74 2.73 7.53
C ALA A 80 -25.07 2.55 6.16
N ALA A 81 -23.82 3.00 6.04
CA ALA A 81 -23.03 2.84 4.82
C ALA A 81 -22.80 1.36 4.47
N ALA A 82 -22.49 0.53 5.46
CA ALA A 82 -22.32 -0.92 5.28
C ALA A 82 -23.60 -1.61 4.78
N LYS A 83 -24.76 -1.21 5.29
CA LYS A 83 -26.06 -1.75 4.86
C LYS A 83 -26.38 -1.39 3.41
N ASP A 84 -26.06 -0.16 3.00
CA ASP A 84 -26.38 0.36 1.66
C ASP A 84 -25.40 -0.15 0.61
N LEU A 85 -24.12 -0.17 0.92
CA LEU A 85 -23.04 -0.49 -0.04
C LEU A 85 -22.63 -1.97 -0.03
N LYS A 86 -22.86 -2.68 1.08
CA LYS A 86 -22.51 -4.10 1.27
C LYS A 86 -21.04 -4.39 0.92
N PRO A 87 -20.09 -3.70 1.56
CA PRO A 87 -18.68 -3.87 1.27
C PRO A 87 -18.15 -5.19 1.82
N ASP A 88 -16.98 -5.60 1.33
CA ASP A 88 -16.23 -6.73 1.86
C ASP A 88 -15.50 -6.39 3.17
N LEU A 89 -15.15 -5.11 3.38
CA LEU A 89 -14.38 -4.63 4.53
C LEU A 89 -14.91 -3.29 5.03
N LEU A 90 -14.75 -3.05 6.33
CA LEU A 90 -14.92 -1.73 6.96
C LEU A 90 -13.57 -1.24 7.48
N ALA A 91 -13.27 0.03 7.26
CA ALA A 91 -12.02 0.63 7.74
C ALA A 91 -12.23 2.00 8.35
N LEU A 92 -11.55 2.24 9.47
CA LEU A 92 -11.42 3.54 10.12
C LEU A 92 -9.98 4.00 10.02
N VAL A 93 -9.76 5.18 9.48
CA VAL A 93 -8.43 5.73 9.24
C VAL A 93 -8.28 7.03 10.03
N GLY A 94 -7.25 7.10 10.85
CA GLY A 94 -6.97 8.25 11.70
C GLY A 94 -6.44 9.45 10.91
N SER A 95 -6.61 10.62 11.49
CA SER A 95 -6.04 11.89 11.05
C SER A 95 -5.39 12.60 12.24
N PRO A 96 -4.75 13.75 12.09
CA PRO A 96 -4.14 14.45 13.22
C PRO A 96 -5.09 14.74 14.38
N VAL A 97 -6.36 15.01 14.12
CA VAL A 97 -7.33 15.35 15.19
C VAL A 97 -7.66 14.14 16.06
N PRO A 98 -8.10 12.99 15.53
CA PRO A 98 -8.31 11.78 16.32
C PRO A 98 -7.08 11.36 17.11
N MET A 99 -5.89 11.50 16.52
CA MET A 99 -4.63 11.17 17.20
C MET A 99 -4.45 12.03 18.46
N VAL A 100 -4.72 13.35 18.37
CA VAL A 100 -4.56 14.26 19.50
C VAL A 100 -5.57 14.01 20.61
N ILE A 101 -6.82 13.66 20.26
CA ILE A 101 -7.87 13.38 21.26
C ILE A 101 -7.83 11.95 21.79
N GLY A 102 -6.96 11.10 21.26
CA GLY A 102 -6.79 9.71 21.70
C GLY A 102 -7.94 8.78 21.32
N ALA A 103 -8.54 8.97 20.13
CA ALA A 103 -9.60 8.10 19.65
C ALA A 103 -9.11 6.65 19.46
N ASP A 104 -9.85 5.66 19.98
CA ASP A 104 -9.54 4.24 19.84
C ASP A 104 -10.17 3.65 18.57
N LEU A 105 -9.55 3.93 17.43
CA LEU A 105 -10.07 3.45 16.14
C LEU A 105 -10.10 1.92 16.02
N LYS A 106 -9.22 1.22 16.72
CA LYS A 106 -9.21 -0.26 16.72
C LYS A 106 -10.36 -0.83 17.53
N GLY A 107 -10.63 -0.24 18.69
CA GLY A 107 -11.79 -0.61 19.50
C GLY A 107 -13.10 -0.37 18.76
N ILE A 108 -13.25 0.79 18.12
CA ILE A 108 -14.42 1.11 17.31
C ILE A 108 -14.56 0.15 16.12
N ALA A 109 -13.49 -0.16 15.43
CA ALA A 109 -13.51 -1.10 14.29
C ALA A 109 -13.88 -2.52 14.72
N TYR A 110 -13.39 -2.96 15.88
CA TYR A 110 -13.78 -4.26 16.47
C TYR A 110 -15.28 -4.31 16.79
N GLU A 111 -15.81 -3.26 17.40
CA GLU A 111 -17.24 -3.19 17.73
C GLU A 111 -18.12 -3.12 16.46
N LEU A 112 -17.67 -2.40 15.42
CA LEU A 112 -18.35 -2.38 14.12
C LEU A 112 -18.39 -3.77 13.47
N GLU A 113 -17.32 -4.54 13.57
CA GLU A 113 -17.28 -5.93 13.10
C GLU A 113 -18.30 -6.80 13.85
N GLU A 114 -18.38 -6.70 15.19
CA GLU A 114 -19.36 -7.44 15.99
C GLU A 114 -20.81 -7.07 15.63
N ARG A 115 -21.07 -5.80 15.32
CA ARG A 115 -22.40 -5.30 14.96
C ARG A 115 -22.82 -5.67 13.53
N THR A 116 -21.89 -5.66 12.59
CA THR A 116 -22.20 -5.83 11.15
C THR A 116 -21.87 -7.20 10.59
N GLY A 117 -20.98 -7.96 11.24
CA GLY A 117 -20.43 -9.20 10.72
C GLY A 117 -19.42 -9.00 9.57
N ILE A 118 -19.07 -7.75 9.23
CA ILE A 118 -18.12 -7.41 8.18
C ILE A 118 -16.77 -7.15 8.83
N PRO A 119 -15.64 -7.73 8.32
CA PRO A 119 -14.32 -7.51 8.89
C PRO A 119 -13.97 -6.03 9.03
N GLY A 120 -13.65 -5.59 10.25
CA GLY A 120 -13.36 -4.22 10.61
C GLY A 120 -11.87 -3.98 10.87
N PHE A 121 -11.35 -2.84 10.41
CA PHE A 121 -9.96 -2.43 10.62
C PHE A 121 -9.90 -1.00 11.14
N GLY A 122 -9.13 -0.78 12.20
CA GLY A 122 -8.80 0.54 12.72
C GLY A 122 -7.32 0.84 12.53
N PHE A 123 -7.00 1.96 11.89
CA PHE A 123 -5.64 2.38 11.60
C PHE A 123 -5.31 3.66 12.34
N ASP A 124 -4.39 3.57 13.29
CA ASP A 124 -3.91 4.70 14.11
C ASP A 124 -2.92 5.56 13.32
N THR A 125 -3.35 6.07 12.17
CA THR A 125 -2.58 7.01 11.35
C THR A 125 -2.67 8.41 11.96
N THR A 126 -1.60 9.18 11.81
CA THR A 126 -1.44 10.45 12.51
C THR A 126 -1.40 11.66 11.57
N GLY A 127 -1.23 11.43 10.27
CA GLY A 127 -1.00 12.48 9.28
C GLY A 127 0.42 13.08 9.34
N THR A 128 1.30 12.55 10.19
CA THR A 128 2.68 13.05 10.38
C THR A 128 3.75 12.14 9.81
N ALA A 129 3.42 10.89 9.54
CA ALA A 129 4.28 9.95 8.82
C ALA A 129 3.97 9.99 7.31
N TYR A 130 4.86 9.46 6.49
CA TYR A 130 4.67 9.37 5.05
C TYR A 130 3.77 8.19 4.65
N TYR A 131 3.21 8.26 3.45
CA TYR A 131 2.27 7.28 2.89
C TYR A 131 2.81 5.84 2.88
N ASP A 132 4.12 5.63 2.66
CA ASP A 132 4.75 4.30 2.68
C ASP A 132 4.58 3.58 4.02
N ARG A 133 4.56 4.34 5.11
CA ARG A 133 4.32 3.81 6.47
C ARG A 133 2.88 3.38 6.66
N GLY A 134 1.95 4.23 6.22
CA GLY A 134 0.53 3.90 6.28
C GLY A 134 0.17 2.72 5.37
N ALA A 135 0.70 2.70 4.15
CA ALA A 135 0.53 1.59 3.23
C ALA A 135 1.06 0.27 3.82
N PHE A 136 2.24 0.30 4.45
CA PHE A 136 2.77 -0.88 5.14
C PHE A 136 1.91 -1.31 6.32
N LEU A 137 1.37 -0.37 7.10
CA LEU A 137 0.46 -0.68 8.21
C LEU A 137 -0.77 -1.44 7.70
N ALA A 138 -1.43 -0.93 6.65
CA ALA A 138 -2.59 -1.59 6.06
C ALA A 138 -2.24 -2.95 5.46
N ALA A 139 -1.15 -3.04 4.71
CA ALA A 139 -0.70 -4.29 4.11
C ALA A 139 -0.43 -5.37 5.16
N ARG A 140 0.21 -5.01 6.27
CA ARG A 140 0.50 -5.94 7.36
C ARG A 140 -0.79 -6.47 7.99
N GLU A 141 -1.72 -5.59 8.36
CA GLU A 141 -2.98 -6.00 8.98
C GLU A 141 -3.82 -6.90 8.03
N LEU A 142 -3.85 -6.58 6.72
CA LEU A 142 -4.51 -7.40 5.72
C LEU A 142 -3.85 -8.78 5.55
N LEU A 143 -2.52 -8.83 5.46
CA LEU A 143 -1.76 -10.07 5.37
C LEU A 143 -1.89 -10.90 6.64
N ASP A 144 -1.90 -10.26 7.82
CA ASP A 144 -2.10 -10.95 9.10
C ASP A 144 -3.45 -11.63 9.17
N ARG A 145 -4.47 -10.99 8.66
CA ARG A 145 -5.83 -11.47 8.76
C ARG A 145 -6.20 -12.47 7.68
N PHE A 146 -5.76 -12.26 6.43
CA PHE A 146 -6.26 -13.01 5.29
C PHE A 146 -5.26 -13.98 4.68
N ALA A 147 -3.95 -13.71 4.76
CA ALA A 147 -2.97 -14.59 4.13
C ALA A 147 -2.93 -15.96 4.81
N GLN A 148 -3.11 -16.98 4.00
CA GLN A 148 -3.12 -18.37 4.45
C GLN A 148 -1.78 -19.06 4.12
N PRO A 149 -1.32 -19.99 4.97
CA PRO A 149 -0.22 -20.87 4.58
C PRO A 149 -0.56 -21.61 3.29
N GLY A 150 0.39 -21.70 2.36
CA GLY A 150 0.17 -22.35 1.09
C GLY A 150 1.48 -22.92 0.55
N GLU A 151 1.37 -23.79 -0.47
CA GLU A 151 2.53 -24.34 -1.14
C GLU A 151 3.07 -23.37 -2.17
N MET A 152 4.39 -23.21 -2.21
CA MET A 152 5.08 -22.40 -3.19
C MET A 152 4.80 -22.90 -4.61
N GLN A 153 4.38 -22.01 -5.49
CA GLN A 153 4.13 -22.26 -6.90
C GLN A 153 5.28 -21.72 -7.73
N GLN A 154 5.95 -22.61 -8.46
CA GLN A 154 7.07 -22.23 -9.31
C GLN A 154 6.62 -21.26 -10.42
N GLY A 155 7.40 -20.19 -10.61
CA GLY A 155 7.10 -19.15 -11.58
C GLY A 155 6.07 -18.13 -11.12
N ARG A 156 5.45 -18.31 -9.93
CA ARG A 156 4.52 -17.34 -9.36
C ARG A 156 5.26 -16.26 -8.57
N VAL A 157 5.00 -15.00 -8.87
CA VAL A 157 5.64 -13.85 -8.21
C VAL A 157 4.59 -12.89 -7.68
N ASN A 158 4.85 -12.28 -6.52
CA ASN A 158 4.05 -11.16 -6.04
C ASN A 158 4.73 -9.84 -6.43
N ILE A 159 3.94 -8.81 -6.73
CA ILE A 159 4.38 -7.43 -6.89
C ILE A 159 3.97 -6.68 -5.63
N LEU A 160 4.95 -6.17 -4.90
CA LEU A 160 4.73 -5.47 -3.65
C LEU A 160 5.15 -4.01 -3.79
N GLY A 161 4.22 -3.10 -3.51
CA GLY A 161 4.53 -1.69 -3.49
C GLY A 161 4.06 -0.88 -4.69
N ALA A 162 3.17 -1.44 -5.52
CA ALA A 162 2.52 -0.69 -6.58
C ALA A 162 1.40 0.18 -5.97
N LEU A 163 1.69 1.45 -5.68
CA LEU A 163 0.72 2.45 -5.25
C LEU A 163 0.49 3.48 -6.34
N PRO A 164 -0.69 4.08 -6.46
CA PRO A 164 -0.94 5.13 -7.46
C PRO A 164 0.00 6.32 -7.33
N MET A 165 0.42 6.66 -6.11
CA MET A 165 1.39 7.72 -5.83
C MET A 165 2.77 7.45 -6.44
N ASP A 166 3.13 6.18 -6.65
CA ASP A 166 4.40 5.75 -7.26
C ASP A 166 4.22 5.35 -8.73
N PHE A 167 3.07 4.77 -9.09
CA PHE A 167 2.82 4.11 -10.38
C PHE A 167 1.80 4.82 -11.28
N GLY A 168 1.09 5.83 -10.77
CA GLY A 168 0.04 6.53 -11.50
C GLY A 168 -1.23 5.68 -11.68
N ASP A 169 -1.84 5.73 -12.85
CA ASP A 169 -3.14 5.13 -13.16
C ASP A 169 -3.14 3.64 -13.48
N GLY A 170 -2.00 2.98 -13.45
CA GLY A 170 -1.87 1.54 -13.66
C GLY A 170 -1.26 1.11 -15.00
N GLU A 171 -0.97 2.01 -15.94
CA GLU A 171 -0.28 1.66 -17.19
C GLU A 171 1.11 1.06 -16.91
N ASN A 172 1.87 1.68 -16.00
CA ASN A 172 3.18 1.20 -15.59
C ASN A 172 3.10 -0.21 -14.98
N LEU A 173 2.06 -0.47 -14.17
CA LEU A 173 1.82 -1.78 -13.59
C LEU A 173 1.47 -2.82 -14.66
N SER A 174 0.64 -2.45 -15.63
CA SER A 174 0.27 -3.33 -16.75
C SER A 174 1.49 -3.68 -17.61
N CYS A 175 2.39 -2.74 -17.86
CA CYS A 175 3.66 -2.97 -18.53
C CYS A 175 4.55 -3.94 -17.75
N LEU A 176 4.66 -3.77 -16.43
CA LEU A 176 5.43 -4.65 -15.56
C LEU A 176 4.89 -6.09 -15.55
N LYS A 177 3.56 -6.25 -15.41
CA LYS A 177 2.89 -7.56 -15.49
C LYS A 177 3.11 -8.23 -16.85
N THR A 178 3.03 -7.47 -17.93
CA THR A 178 3.28 -7.98 -19.29
C THR A 178 4.70 -8.44 -19.46
N CYS A 179 5.68 -7.66 -18.98
CA CYS A 179 7.10 -8.02 -18.99
C CYS A 179 7.36 -9.34 -18.23
N LEU A 180 6.81 -9.49 -17.05
CA LEU A 180 6.92 -10.72 -16.26
C LEU A 180 6.32 -11.92 -16.99
N LYS A 181 5.12 -11.79 -17.54
CA LYS A 181 4.44 -12.85 -18.29
C LYS A 181 5.22 -13.30 -19.52
N GLN A 182 5.80 -12.37 -20.27
CA GLN A 182 6.65 -12.69 -21.44
C GLN A 182 7.92 -13.45 -21.06
N ASN A 183 8.37 -13.32 -19.81
CA ASN A 183 9.53 -14.02 -19.27
C ASN A 183 9.18 -15.26 -18.43
N GLY A 184 7.93 -15.77 -18.53
CA GLY A 184 7.52 -17.02 -17.92
C GLY A 184 7.11 -16.93 -16.44
N TYR A 185 6.83 -15.71 -15.95
CA TYR A 185 6.34 -15.50 -14.59
C TYR A 185 4.85 -15.16 -14.59
N GLU A 186 4.13 -15.74 -13.64
CA GLU A 186 2.73 -15.41 -13.35
C GLU A 186 2.67 -14.48 -12.14
N THR A 187 1.94 -13.37 -12.27
CA THR A 187 1.69 -12.46 -11.15
C THR A 187 0.63 -13.06 -10.24
N GLY A 188 1.00 -13.27 -8.98
CA GLY A 188 0.08 -13.63 -7.90
C GLY A 188 -0.57 -12.40 -7.29
N LEU A 189 -0.20 -12.07 -6.05
CA LEU A 189 -0.66 -10.84 -5.41
C LEU A 189 0.04 -9.62 -6.04
N CYS A 190 -0.73 -8.63 -6.46
CA CYS A 190 -0.23 -7.30 -6.79
C CYS A 190 -0.75 -6.33 -5.73
N LEU A 191 -0.01 -6.21 -4.63
CA LEU A 191 -0.49 -5.51 -3.44
C LEU A 191 -0.62 -4.01 -3.67
N ALA A 192 -1.80 -3.49 -3.38
CA ALA A 192 -2.29 -2.12 -3.42
C ALA A 192 -2.86 -1.64 -4.77
N MET A 193 -2.60 -2.33 -5.88
CA MET A 193 -3.25 -2.05 -7.17
C MET A 193 -3.59 -3.35 -7.88
N ASP A 194 -4.83 -3.44 -8.40
CA ASP A 194 -5.31 -4.59 -9.18
C ASP A 194 -5.19 -5.92 -8.43
N TYR A 195 -5.81 -6.00 -7.27
CA TYR A 195 -5.81 -7.18 -6.41
C TYR A 195 -7.14 -7.36 -5.67
N SER A 196 -7.33 -8.55 -5.11
CA SER A 196 -8.54 -8.97 -4.40
C SER A 196 -8.22 -9.64 -3.05
N LEU A 197 -9.23 -9.87 -2.22
CA LEU A 197 -9.10 -10.67 -1.01
C LEU A 197 -8.65 -12.12 -1.30
N GLU A 198 -9.04 -12.68 -2.44
CA GLU A 198 -8.58 -14.01 -2.86
C GLU A 198 -7.09 -14.05 -3.20
N ASP A 199 -6.54 -12.96 -3.75
CA ASP A 199 -5.10 -12.83 -3.99
C ASP A 199 -4.34 -12.70 -2.67
N LEU A 200 -4.88 -11.97 -1.70
CA LEU A 200 -4.32 -11.89 -0.35
C LEU A 200 -4.27 -13.26 0.35
N LYS A 201 -5.33 -14.06 0.25
CA LYS A 201 -5.34 -15.41 0.82
C LYS A 201 -4.22 -16.29 0.27
N LYS A 202 -3.85 -16.10 -1.01
CA LYS A 202 -2.83 -16.86 -1.73
C LYS A 202 -1.46 -16.18 -1.74
N ALA A 203 -1.27 -15.11 -0.96
CA ALA A 203 -0.03 -14.34 -0.95
C ALA A 203 1.21 -15.18 -0.61
N ALA A 204 1.05 -16.21 0.23
CA ALA A 204 2.13 -17.11 0.62
C ALA A 204 2.56 -18.12 -0.46
N ASN A 205 1.83 -18.22 -1.59
CA ASN A 205 2.12 -19.20 -2.63
C ASN A 205 3.18 -18.73 -3.64
N ALA A 206 3.67 -17.50 -3.52
CA ALA A 206 4.66 -16.97 -4.47
C ALA A 206 6.05 -17.57 -4.25
N GLN A 207 6.77 -17.75 -5.34
CA GLN A 207 8.18 -18.14 -5.34
C GLN A 207 9.09 -16.97 -4.97
N VAL A 208 8.73 -15.74 -5.40
CA VAL A 208 9.50 -14.51 -5.16
C VAL A 208 8.56 -13.33 -4.92
N ASN A 209 8.92 -12.46 -3.99
CA ASN A 209 8.32 -11.16 -3.81
C ASN A 209 9.14 -10.09 -4.54
N LEU A 210 8.52 -9.32 -5.42
CA LEU A 210 9.13 -8.22 -6.16
C LEU A 210 8.77 -6.90 -5.49
N ALA A 211 9.69 -6.35 -4.72
CA ALA A 211 9.53 -5.07 -4.03
C ALA A 211 9.91 -3.93 -4.97
N VAL A 212 8.91 -3.19 -5.47
CA VAL A 212 9.08 -2.17 -6.50
C VAL A 212 9.05 -0.73 -5.98
N SER A 213 8.87 -0.56 -4.67
CA SER A 213 8.91 0.73 -3.97
C SER A 213 9.38 0.54 -2.52
N ARG A 214 9.52 1.65 -1.78
CA ARG A 214 9.86 1.60 -0.35
C ARG A 214 8.79 0.89 0.47
N PHE A 215 7.52 1.14 0.19
CA PHE A 215 6.40 0.39 0.77
C PHE A 215 6.52 -1.11 0.49
N GLY A 216 6.80 -1.46 -0.77
CA GLY A 216 7.01 -2.85 -1.19
C GLY A 216 8.17 -3.52 -0.45
N TYR A 217 9.26 -2.81 -0.22
CA TYR A 217 10.40 -3.31 0.54
C TYR A 217 10.03 -3.63 2.01
N LEU A 218 9.32 -2.72 2.68
CA LEU A 218 8.86 -2.96 4.05
C LEU A 218 7.96 -4.20 4.14
N THR A 219 7.08 -4.36 3.16
CA THR A 219 6.18 -5.51 3.06
C THR A 219 6.93 -6.80 2.73
N ALA A 220 7.92 -6.74 1.83
CA ALA A 220 8.75 -7.89 1.48
C ALA A 220 9.55 -8.42 2.68
N LEU A 221 10.14 -7.52 3.46
CA LEU A 221 10.80 -7.88 4.73
C LEU A 221 9.87 -8.59 5.71
N TYR A 222 8.63 -8.10 5.80
CA TYR A 222 7.62 -8.73 6.64
C TYR A 222 7.25 -10.13 6.14
N MET A 223 7.01 -10.29 4.83
CA MET A 223 6.65 -11.57 4.22
C MET A 223 7.81 -12.58 4.22
N GLU A 224 9.06 -12.14 4.09
CA GLU A 224 10.22 -13.01 4.24
C GLU A 224 10.29 -13.61 5.65
N ARG A 225 10.09 -12.80 6.69
CA ARG A 225 10.08 -13.27 8.09
C ARG A 225 8.93 -14.20 8.40
N ARG A 226 7.75 -13.95 7.84
CA ARG A 226 6.52 -14.70 8.15
C ARG A 226 6.33 -15.93 7.29
N PHE A 227 6.59 -15.81 5.98
CA PHE A 227 6.29 -16.84 4.98
C PHE A 227 7.54 -17.43 4.33
N HIS A 228 8.74 -16.93 4.68
CA HIS A 228 10.02 -17.37 4.12
C HIS A 228 10.13 -17.22 2.60
N ILE A 229 9.43 -16.23 2.02
CA ILE A 229 9.48 -15.94 0.59
C ILE A 229 10.64 -14.98 0.33
N PRO A 230 11.63 -15.36 -0.49
CA PRO A 230 12.72 -14.46 -0.86
C PRO A 230 12.20 -13.28 -1.67
N TYR A 231 12.90 -12.16 -1.66
CA TYR A 231 12.48 -11.00 -2.41
C TYR A 231 13.61 -10.41 -3.27
N LEU A 232 13.20 -9.76 -4.34
CA LEU A 232 14.03 -8.82 -5.10
C LEU A 232 13.54 -7.41 -4.81
N CYS A 233 14.45 -6.54 -4.38
CA CYS A 233 14.16 -5.11 -4.24
C CYS A 233 14.78 -4.35 -5.41
N GLY A 234 13.93 -3.69 -6.20
CA GLY A 234 14.34 -2.93 -7.37
C GLY A 234 13.23 -2.78 -8.40
N PHE A 235 13.36 -1.78 -9.26
CA PHE A 235 12.40 -1.50 -10.33
C PHE A 235 13.12 -1.36 -11.67
N PRO A 236 12.60 -1.94 -12.78
CA PRO A 236 13.23 -1.88 -14.08
C PRO A 236 13.07 -0.48 -14.70
N VAL A 237 14.17 0.24 -14.95
CA VAL A 237 14.17 1.53 -15.61
C VAL A 237 15.02 1.47 -16.88
N GLY A 238 14.39 1.71 -18.04
CA GLY A 238 15.03 1.62 -19.35
C GLY A 238 15.38 0.18 -19.76
N GLU A 239 15.87 0.00 -20.97
CA GLU A 239 16.13 -1.33 -21.54
C GLU A 239 17.14 -2.13 -20.71
N LYS A 240 18.29 -1.52 -20.41
CA LYS A 240 19.34 -2.20 -19.62
C LYS A 240 18.86 -2.51 -18.21
N GLY A 241 18.16 -1.57 -17.56
CA GLY A 241 17.59 -1.81 -16.22
C GLY A 241 16.57 -2.93 -16.21
N GLN A 242 15.80 -3.09 -17.29
CA GLN A 242 14.87 -4.21 -17.45
C GLN A 242 15.59 -5.55 -17.59
N GLU A 243 16.65 -5.64 -18.39
CA GLU A 243 17.47 -6.84 -18.54
C GLU A 243 18.13 -7.26 -17.23
N ASP A 244 18.75 -6.31 -16.53
CA ASP A 244 19.40 -6.52 -15.24
C ASP A 244 18.40 -6.99 -14.18
N TRP A 245 17.23 -6.35 -14.14
CA TRP A 245 16.14 -6.70 -13.21
C TRP A 245 15.58 -8.10 -13.47
N LEU A 246 15.27 -8.46 -14.73
CA LEU A 246 14.80 -9.80 -15.09
C LEU A 246 15.86 -10.87 -14.78
N SER A 247 17.12 -10.57 -14.99
CA SER A 247 18.22 -11.46 -14.63
C SER A 247 18.29 -11.67 -13.12
N ALA A 248 18.04 -10.63 -12.32
CA ALA A 248 17.97 -10.73 -10.86
C ALA A 248 16.73 -11.51 -10.41
N VAL A 249 15.54 -11.30 -11.00
CA VAL A 249 14.34 -12.12 -10.73
C VAL A 249 14.65 -13.60 -10.92
N LYS A 250 15.31 -13.95 -12.04
CA LYS A 250 15.69 -15.33 -12.33
C LYS A 250 16.67 -15.89 -11.29
N ARG A 251 17.67 -15.10 -10.87
CA ARG A 251 18.63 -15.54 -9.84
C ARG A 251 17.94 -15.79 -8.50
N VAL A 252 17.08 -14.86 -8.04
CA VAL A 252 16.33 -15.03 -6.78
C VAL A 252 15.42 -16.25 -6.85
N ALA A 253 14.69 -16.44 -7.96
CA ALA A 253 13.83 -17.61 -8.16
C ALA A 253 14.58 -18.93 -8.14
N GLN A 254 15.82 -18.97 -8.69
CA GLN A 254 16.65 -20.19 -8.74
C GLN A 254 17.37 -20.48 -7.43
N THR A 255 17.83 -19.43 -6.74
CA THR A 255 18.69 -19.60 -5.56
C THR A 255 17.92 -19.55 -4.24
N GLY A 256 16.71 -19.01 -4.24
CA GLY A 256 15.96 -18.73 -3.01
C GLY A 256 16.60 -17.67 -2.11
N ARG A 257 17.52 -16.87 -2.63
CA ARG A 257 18.23 -15.84 -1.88
C ARG A 257 17.75 -14.44 -2.26
N THR A 258 17.42 -13.66 -1.26
CA THR A 258 17.04 -12.25 -1.42
C THR A 258 18.17 -11.44 -2.08
N GLU A 259 17.80 -10.53 -2.98
CA GLU A 259 18.70 -9.64 -3.69
C GLU A 259 18.16 -8.21 -3.70
N MET A 260 19.05 -7.23 -3.62
CA MET A 260 18.73 -5.81 -3.71
C MET A 260 19.50 -5.21 -4.87
N LEU A 261 18.79 -4.61 -5.84
CA LEU A 261 19.39 -3.83 -6.94
C LEU A 261 19.57 -2.35 -6.58
N TRP A 262 18.86 -1.88 -5.57
CA TRP A 262 19.08 -0.54 -5.04
C TRP A 262 20.07 -0.63 -3.88
N GLU A 263 21.25 -0.12 -4.10
CA GLU A 263 22.11 0.22 -2.98
C GLU A 263 21.60 1.54 -2.38
N ALA A 264 21.32 1.53 -1.10
CA ALA A 264 20.75 2.68 -0.37
C ALA A 264 21.67 3.94 -0.39
N ASP A 265 22.85 3.86 -1.01
CA ASP A 265 23.89 4.88 -1.00
C ASP A 265 24.65 5.08 -2.33
N THR A 266 24.20 4.51 -3.45
CA THR A 266 24.78 4.89 -4.73
C THR A 266 24.38 6.32 -5.03
N SER A 267 25.37 7.17 -4.92
CA SER A 267 25.23 8.60 -5.05
C SER A 267 24.57 8.94 -6.39
N VAL A 268 23.54 9.76 -6.35
CA VAL A 268 22.94 10.44 -7.51
C VAL A 268 24.04 11.07 -8.42
N ALA A 269 25.26 11.27 -7.90
CA ALA A 269 26.43 11.69 -8.62
C ALA A 269 26.84 10.75 -9.77
N ASP A 270 26.67 9.43 -9.64
CA ASP A 270 27.08 8.48 -10.69
C ASP A 270 26.08 8.43 -11.85
N ALA A 271 24.78 8.59 -11.57
CA ALA A 271 23.77 8.69 -12.63
C ALA A 271 23.91 9.98 -13.46
N ALA A 272 24.28 11.09 -12.81
CA ALA A 272 24.52 12.36 -13.50
C ALA A 272 25.80 12.36 -14.35
N SER A 273 26.84 11.60 -13.97
CA SER A 273 28.09 11.47 -14.73
C SER A 273 27.94 10.56 -15.94
N ALA A 274 27.07 9.57 -15.92
CA ALA A 274 26.86 8.63 -17.02
C ALA A 274 26.09 9.23 -18.20
N THR A 275 25.29 10.28 -18.00
CA THR A 275 24.44 10.83 -19.06
C THR A 275 25.09 11.91 -19.92
N GLY A 276 26.23 12.49 -19.52
CA GLY A 276 26.97 13.52 -20.29
C GLY A 276 26.12 14.73 -20.72
N SER A 277 24.91 14.84 -20.26
CA SER A 277 23.97 15.90 -20.61
C SER A 277 23.60 16.72 -19.37
N SER A 278 23.26 17.99 -19.58
CA SER A 278 22.78 18.91 -18.55
C SER A 278 21.34 18.61 -18.11
N ALA A 279 20.79 17.47 -18.52
CA ALA A 279 19.44 17.05 -18.10
C ALA A 279 19.46 16.63 -16.63
N ARG A 280 18.69 17.31 -15.80
CA ARG A 280 18.42 16.91 -14.43
C ARG A 280 17.33 15.84 -14.46
N VAL A 281 17.70 14.60 -14.17
CA VAL A 281 16.73 13.52 -13.98
C VAL A 281 16.31 13.54 -12.51
N LEU A 282 15.07 13.85 -12.26
CA LEU A 282 14.44 13.63 -10.95
C LEU A 282 13.97 12.18 -10.93
N ILE A 283 14.68 11.33 -10.18
CA ILE A 283 14.22 9.96 -9.90
C ILE A 283 13.40 10.07 -8.61
N ILE A 284 12.09 9.90 -8.72
CA ILE A 284 11.13 9.87 -7.62
C ILE A 284 11.09 8.47 -7.05
#